data_0b406a57e2a2fe4285c77e207331e7a0
#
_entry.id   0b406a57e2a2fe4285c77e207331e7a0
#
_cell.length_a   1.000
_cell.length_b   1.000
_cell.length_c   1.000
_cell.angle_alpha   90.00
_cell.angle_beta   90.00
_cell.angle_gamma   90.00
#
_symmetry.space_group_name_H-M   'P 1'
#
loop_
_entity.id
_entity.type
_entity.pdbx_description
1 polymer ?
#
loop_
_entity_poly.entity_id
_entity_poly.type
_entity_poly.pdbx_seq_one_letter_code
_entity_poly.pdbx_strand_id
1 'polypeptide(L)'
;TQGVSSAASDVYKRQLIIRMKTLLAKHRSIRKFRSEPIAPEVLQDMLEAASRASTCGNMQLYSLIVTQSRELREALAPCHFNQPMVTQAPCVITVCADVHRFSMWCEQRDAEPCYDNFAWFLNGVTDALLAAQNLCVEAEAHGLGICYLGTTIYTAEEIARILDLPKGVIPVTTIVVGHPDESPELTDRLPLDAVVHCEKYHHYTSSEIDELWAEKETSEETRRLLEENGLPNLAQIFTRNRYRAEDNLAISRNYFALLKKQGFFNN
;
A
#
# COMPACT_ATOMS: atom_id res chain seq x y z
N THR A 1 -47.22 14.39 1.82
CA THR A 1 -46.25 13.98 0.79
C THR A 1 -44.79 14.06 1.25
N GLN A 2 -44.50 14.47 2.51
CA GLN A 2 -43.13 14.55 3.05
C GLN A 2 -42.61 13.22 3.70
N GLY A 3 -43.49 12.28 4.04
CA GLY A 3 -43.12 11.04 4.76
C GLY A 3 -42.47 9.94 3.91
N VAL A 4 -42.67 9.94 2.60
CA VAL A 4 -42.15 8.89 1.69
C VAL A 4 -40.67 9.15 1.34
N SER A 5 -40.21 10.39 1.39
CA SER A 5 -38.83 10.80 1.06
C SER A 5 -37.80 10.36 2.14
N SER A 6 -38.16 10.36 3.42
CA SER A 6 -37.22 10.02 4.51
C SER A 6 -36.97 8.50 4.61
N ALA A 7 -38.02 7.67 4.49
CA ALA A 7 -37.87 6.22 4.55
C ALA A 7 -37.05 5.66 3.36
N ALA A 8 -37.25 6.15 2.15
CA ALA A 8 -36.47 5.78 0.98
C ALA A 8 -34.99 6.22 1.16
N SER A 9 -34.73 7.41 1.71
CA SER A 9 -33.40 7.89 2.04
C SER A 9 -32.70 7.01 3.08
N ASP A 10 -33.45 6.56 4.11
CA ASP A 10 -32.89 5.70 5.16
C ASP A 10 -32.61 4.27 4.69
N VAL A 11 -33.45 3.72 3.83
CA VAL A 11 -33.19 2.42 3.17
C VAL A 11 -31.95 2.52 2.28
N TYR A 12 -31.84 3.55 1.48
CA TYR A 12 -30.68 3.79 0.62
C TYR A 12 -29.38 3.95 1.43
N LYS A 13 -29.39 4.73 2.51
CA LYS A 13 -28.26 4.89 3.43
C LYS A 13 -27.83 3.57 4.06
N ARG A 14 -28.80 2.76 4.53
CA ARG A 14 -28.51 1.43 5.09
C ARG A 14 -27.89 0.50 4.05
N GLN A 15 -28.38 0.50 2.82
CA GLN A 15 -27.82 -0.28 1.71
C GLN A 15 -26.38 0.14 1.38
N LEU A 16 -26.08 1.44 1.37
CA LEU A 16 -24.73 1.96 1.18
C LEU A 16 -23.78 1.51 2.30
N ILE A 17 -24.21 1.61 3.56
CA ILE A 17 -23.38 1.16 4.71
C ILE A 17 -23.10 -0.34 4.64
N ILE A 18 -24.09 -1.15 4.31
CA ILE A 18 -23.93 -2.60 4.14
C ILE A 18 -22.96 -2.90 2.99
N ARG A 19 -23.08 -2.20 1.86
CA ARG A 19 -22.21 -2.36 0.70
C ARG A 19 -20.76 -2.02 1.03
N MET A 20 -20.50 -0.90 1.72
CA MET A 20 -19.17 -0.50 2.16
C MET A 20 -18.54 -1.52 3.14
N LYS A 21 -19.27 -1.94 4.16
CA LYS A 21 -18.79 -2.98 5.10
C LYS A 21 -18.47 -4.29 4.38
N THR A 22 -19.29 -4.68 3.40
CA THR A 22 -19.08 -5.89 2.62
C THR A 22 -17.84 -5.78 1.75
N LEU A 23 -17.57 -4.61 1.15
CA LEU A 23 -16.39 -4.37 0.33
C LEU A 23 -15.11 -4.54 1.14
N LEU A 24 -14.98 -3.80 2.24
CA LEU A 24 -13.80 -3.86 3.11
C LEU A 24 -13.58 -5.28 3.71
N ALA A 25 -14.66 -5.96 4.10
CA ALA A 25 -14.58 -7.32 4.64
C ALA A 25 -14.17 -8.38 3.60
N LYS A 26 -14.33 -8.08 2.31
CA LYS A 26 -13.98 -8.98 1.21
C LYS A 26 -12.63 -8.66 0.59
N HIS A 27 -11.93 -7.65 1.09
CA HIS A 27 -10.63 -7.27 0.58
C HIS A 27 -9.65 -8.45 0.54
N ARG A 28 -8.99 -8.64 -0.62
CA ARG A 28 -7.95 -9.65 -0.83
C ARG A 28 -6.94 -9.20 -1.87
N SER A 29 -5.69 -9.57 -1.69
CA SER A 29 -4.66 -9.30 -2.70
C SER A 29 -4.83 -10.23 -3.89
N ILE A 30 -4.95 -9.67 -5.08
CA ILE A 30 -5.04 -10.37 -6.36
C ILE A 30 -3.67 -10.36 -7.04
N ARG A 31 -3.18 -11.52 -7.45
CA ARG A 31 -1.86 -11.70 -8.05
C ARG A 31 -1.88 -12.27 -9.47
N LYS A 32 -3.09 -12.63 -9.97
CA LYS A 32 -3.31 -13.01 -11.36
C LYS A 32 -4.35 -12.10 -11.99
N PHE A 33 -4.01 -11.57 -13.13
CA PHE A 33 -4.82 -10.57 -13.82
C PHE A 33 -5.07 -10.98 -15.27
N ARG A 34 -6.26 -10.67 -15.76
CA ARG A 34 -6.57 -10.71 -17.18
C ARG A 34 -5.84 -9.55 -17.88
N SER A 35 -5.49 -9.75 -19.14
CA SER A 35 -4.81 -8.72 -19.95
C SER A 35 -5.72 -7.57 -20.40
N GLU A 36 -6.99 -7.59 -20.03
CA GLU A 36 -7.99 -6.59 -20.35
C GLU A 36 -7.60 -5.22 -19.76
N PRO A 37 -7.60 -4.15 -20.57
CA PRO A 37 -7.26 -2.82 -20.07
C PRO A 37 -8.34 -2.29 -19.10
N ILE A 38 -7.92 -1.42 -18.18
CA ILE A 38 -8.85 -0.68 -17.33
C ILE A 38 -9.48 0.43 -18.18
N ALA A 39 -10.81 0.57 -18.12
CA ALA A 39 -11.51 1.65 -18.78
C ALA A 39 -11.01 3.02 -18.27
N PRO A 40 -10.77 4.00 -19.16
CA PRO A 40 -10.22 5.31 -18.76
C PRO A 40 -11.02 6.01 -17.66
N GLU A 41 -12.35 5.93 -17.71
CA GLU A 41 -13.26 6.49 -16.71
C GLU A 41 -13.10 5.81 -15.34
N VAL A 42 -12.92 4.49 -15.29
CA VAL A 42 -12.67 3.75 -14.04
C VAL A 42 -11.31 4.14 -13.45
N LEU A 43 -10.29 4.29 -14.28
CA LEU A 43 -8.98 4.77 -13.83
C LEU A 43 -9.08 6.19 -13.28
N GLN A 44 -9.87 7.06 -13.93
CA GLN A 44 -10.10 8.43 -13.47
C GLN A 44 -10.82 8.44 -12.10
N ASP A 45 -11.88 7.64 -11.92
CA ASP A 45 -12.60 7.52 -10.63
C ASP A 45 -11.64 7.09 -9.51
N MET A 46 -10.76 6.11 -9.76
CA MET A 46 -9.74 5.66 -8.80
C MET A 46 -8.77 6.79 -8.41
N LEU A 47 -8.29 7.57 -9.38
CA LEU A 47 -7.37 8.69 -9.14
C LEU A 47 -8.05 9.84 -8.41
N GLU A 48 -9.32 10.12 -8.71
CA GLU A 48 -10.13 11.11 -7.98
C GLU A 48 -10.37 10.68 -6.54
N ALA A 49 -10.71 9.40 -6.30
CA ALA A 49 -10.85 8.85 -4.95
C ALA A 49 -9.54 8.98 -4.15
N ALA A 50 -8.39 8.69 -4.76
CA ALA A 50 -7.09 8.90 -4.16
C ALA A 50 -6.89 10.36 -3.73
N SER A 51 -7.25 11.31 -4.60
CA SER A 51 -7.10 12.75 -4.36
C SER A 51 -7.97 13.27 -3.21
N ARG A 52 -8.99 12.52 -2.80
CA ARG A 52 -9.89 12.85 -1.67
C ARG A 52 -9.40 12.34 -0.31
N ALA A 53 -8.24 11.69 -0.25
CA ALA A 53 -7.63 11.29 1.01
C ALA A 53 -7.28 12.51 1.88
N SER A 54 -7.22 12.29 3.20
CA SER A 54 -6.69 13.30 4.13
C SER A 54 -5.21 13.51 3.88
N THR A 55 -4.75 14.77 3.95
CA THR A 55 -3.34 15.12 3.80
C THR A 55 -2.90 16.15 4.84
N CYS A 56 -1.63 16.16 5.17
CA CYS A 56 -1.06 17.11 6.09
C CYS A 56 -1.22 18.54 5.55
N GLY A 57 -1.90 19.41 6.31
CA GLY A 57 -2.11 20.80 5.94
C GLY A 57 -2.75 21.04 4.56
N ASN A 58 -3.40 20.04 3.98
CA ASN A 58 -3.90 20.03 2.60
C ASN A 58 -2.80 20.28 1.54
N MET A 59 -1.55 19.94 1.85
CA MET A 59 -0.41 20.14 0.95
C MET A 59 -0.31 19.05 -0.14
N GLN A 60 -0.95 17.89 0.06
CA GLN A 60 -0.95 16.75 -0.85
C GLN A 60 0.47 16.32 -1.24
N LEU A 61 1.25 15.96 -0.21
CA LEU A 61 2.69 15.62 -0.33
C LEU A 61 2.92 14.22 -0.91
N TYR A 62 2.21 13.90 -1.99
CA TYR A 62 2.34 12.63 -2.69
C TYR A 62 2.21 12.80 -4.21
N SER A 63 2.72 11.83 -4.93
CA SER A 63 2.52 11.67 -6.37
C SER A 63 2.20 10.23 -6.72
N LEU A 64 1.35 10.05 -7.72
CA LEU A 64 0.94 8.75 -8.27
C LEU A 64 1.49 8.64 -9.69
N ILE A 65 2.42 7.71 -9.91
CA ILE A 65 2.99 7.45 -11.25
C ILE A 65 2.23 6.27 -11.85
N VAL A 66 1.36 6.56 -12.79
CA VAL A 66 0.51 5.57 -13.48
C VAL A 66 1.24 4.99 -14.68
N THR A 67 1.57 3.72 -14.64
CA THR A 67 2.30 2.99 -15.67
C THR A 67 1.40 1.97 -16.34
N GLN A 68 0.97 2.26 -17.58
CA GLN A 68 0.17 1.36 -18.42
C GLN A 68 0.98 0.78 -19.59
N SER A 69 2.06 1.46 -20.01
CA SER A 69 2.94 0.97 -21.08
C SER A 69 3.57 -0.36 -20.68
N ARG A 70 3.50 -1.33 -21.60
CA ARG A 70 4.10 -2.65 -21.42
C ARG A 70 5.61 -2.55 -21.22
N GLU A 71 6.27 -1.73 -22.01
CA GLU A 71 7.72 -1.53 -21.96
C GLU A 71 8.16 -1.06 -20.56
N LEU A 72 7.47 -0.06 -20.00
CA LEU A 72 7.83 0.47 -18.68
C LEU A 72 7.49 -0.52 -17.54
N ARG A 73 6.41 -1.30 -17.66
CA ARG A 73 6.11 -2.38 -16.72
C ARG A 73 7.16 -3.49 -16.75
N GLU A 74 7.66 -3.85 -17.95
CA GLU A 74 8.75 -4.79 -18.12
C GLU A 74 10.07 -4.25 -17.53
N ALA A 75 10.34 -2.94 -17.66
CA ALA A 75 11.48 -2.30 -17.03
C ALA A 75 11.39 -2.28 -15.48
N LEU A 76 10.19 -2.15 -14.92
CA LEU A 76 9.95 -2.18 -13.47
C LEU A 76 9.94 -3.61 -12.89
N ALA A 77 9.70 -4.64 -13.69
CA ALA A 77 9.54 -6.02 -13.19
C ALA A 77 10.76 -6.52 -12.38
N PRO A 78 12.02 -6.28 -12.78
CA PRO A 78 13.18 -6.66 -11.95
C PRO A 78 13.19 -5.99 -10.57
N CYS A 79 12.69 -4.76 -10.45
CA CYS A 79 12.57 -4.05 -9.18
C CYS A 79 11.58 -4.73 -8.22
N HIS A 80 10.72 -5.58 -8.74
CA HIS A 80 9.75 -6.36 -7.99
C HIS A 80 10.03 -7.87 -8.07
N PHE A 81 11.32 -8.24 -8.20
CA PHE A 81 11.80 -9.63 -8.23
C PHE A 81 11.14 -10.47 -9.35
N ASN A 82 10.81 -9.83 -10.47
CA ASN A 82 10.12 -10.41 -11.61
C ASN A 82 8.80 -11.11 -11.23
N GLN A 83 8.09 -10.60 -10.23
CA GLN A 83 6.76 -11.11 -9.87
C GLN A 83 5.83 -10.96 -11.09
N PRO A 84 5.20 -12.06 -11.56
CA PRO A 84 4.45 -12.05 -12.83
C PRO A 84 3.34 -10.99 -12.88
N MET A 85 2.73 -10.68 -11.75
CA MET A 85 1.66 -9.68 -11.67
C MET A 85 2.07 -8.28 -12.14
N VAL A 86 3.36 -7.92 -12.08
CA VAL A 86 3.84 -6.60 -12.53
C VAL A 86 3.66 -6.42 -14.03
N THR A 87 3.89 -7.48 -14.81
CA THR A 87 3.74 -7.46 -16.27
C THR A 87 2.36 -7.91 -16.74
N GLN A 88 1.66 -8.74 -15.96
CA GLN A 88 0.31 -9.23 -16.29
C GLN A 88 -0.77 -8.17 -16.03
N ALA A 89 -0.69 -7.44 -14.91
CA ALA A 89 -1.65 -6.38 -14.64
C ALA A 89 -1.61 -5.29 -15.72
N PRO A 90 -2.76 -4.78 -16.18
CA PRO A 90 -2.80 -3.71 -17.19
C PRO A 90 -2.28 -2.37 -16.67
N CYS A 91 -2.22 -2.18 -15.35
CA CYS A 91 -1.77 -0.94 -14.72
C CYS A 91 -0.93 -1.22 -13.49
N VAL A 92 0.17 -0.48 -13.37
CA VAL A 92 1.05 -0.42 -12.19
C VAL A 92 1.09 1.03 -11.73
N ILE A 93 0.82 1.27 -10.44
CA ILE A 93 0.82 2.62 -9.86
C ILE A 93 1.90 2.68 -8.80
N THR A 94 2.96 3.43 -9.07
CA THR A 94 3.97 3.73 -8.05
C THR A 94 3.55 4.96 -7.26
N VAL A 95 3.40 4.78 -5.97
CA VAL A 95 2.97 5.82 -5.03
C VAL A 95 4.19 6.39 -4.34
N CYS A 96 4.39 7.69 -4.43
CA CYS A 96 5.57 8.39 -3.95
C CYS A 96 5.23 9.41 -2.85
N ALA A 97 6.09 9.55 -1.85
CA ALA A 97 6.16 10.76 -1.05
C ALA A 97 6.79 11.86 -1.89
N ASP A 98 6.19 13.03 -1.94
CA ASP A 98 6.56 14.13 -2.84
C ASP A 98 6.45 15.48 -2.11
N VAL A 99 7.60 16.02 -1.71
CA VAL A 99 7.70 17.38 -1.18
C VAL A 99 8.20 18.37 -2.25
N HIS A 100 8.61 17.87 -3.39
CA HIS A 100 9.21 18.68 -4.48
C HIS A 100 8.21 19.70 -5.04
N ARG A 101 7.02 19.26 -5.42
CA ARG A 101 5.99 20.12 -6.00
C ARG A 101 5.60 21.27 -5.07
N PHE A 102 5.45 21.00 -3.77
CA PHE A 102 5.09 22.00 -2.78
C PHE A 102 6.26 22.97 -2.53
N SER A 103 7.49 22.48 -2.46
CA SER A 103 8.70 23.31 -2.34
C SER A 103 8.84 24.26 -3.51
N MET A 104 8.67 23.77 -4.75
CA MET A 104 8.69 24.61 -5.96
C MET A 104 7.64 25.73 -5.91
N TRP A 105 6.43 25.43 -5.41
CA TRP A 105 5.39 26.44 -5.25
C TRP A 105 5.77 27.49 -4.23
N CYS A 106 6.39 27.13 -3.10
CA CYS A 106 6.90 28.07 -2.10
C CYS A 106 7.96 29.00 -2.71
N GLU A 107 8.96 28.44 -3.40
CA GLU A 107 10.03 29.19 -4.06
C GLU A 107 9.49 30.20 -5.08
N GLN A 108 8.48 29.82 -5.87
CA GLN A 108 7.78 30.73 -6.79
C GLN A 108 7.01 31.87 -6.11
N ARG A 109 6.91 31.87 -4.79
CA ARG A 109 6.23 32.85 -3.96
C ARG A 109 7.17 33.56 -2.99
N ASP A 110 8.49 33.47 -3.26
CA ASP A 110 9.55 34.05 -2.42
C ASP A 110 9.49 33.54 -0.95
N ALA A 111 8.98 32.31 -0.77
CA ALA A 111 8.98 31.62 0.51
C ALA A 111 10.11 30.60 0.56
N GLU A 112 10.73 30.45 1.72
CA GLU A 112 11.82 29.50 1.95
C GLU A 112 11.25 28.15 2.44
N PRO A 113 11.16 27.11 1.58
CA PRO A 113 10.67 25.81 2.01
C PRO A 113 11.70 25.10 2.90
N CYS A 114 11.20 24.38 3.90
CA CYS A 114 12.02 23.54 4.78
C CYS A 114 11.34 22.15 4.92
N TYR A 115 11.10 21.50 3.78
CA TYR A 115 10.39 20.21 3.70
C TYR A 115 11.32 19.05 3.34
N ASP A 116 12.60 19.31 3.21
CA ASP A 116 13.67 18.39 2.82
C ASP A 116 14.29 17.67 4.03
N ASN A 117 13.49 17.35 5.03
CA ASN A 117 13.92 16.67 6.24
C ASN A 117 13.07 15.43 6.55
N PHE A 118 13.52 14.63 7.51
CA PHE A 118 12.89 13.33 7.81
C PHE A 118 11.44 13.44 8.31
N ALA A 119 11.08 14.48 9.06
CA ALA A 119 9.69 14.67 9.51
C ALA A 119 8.74 14.88 8.33
N TRP A 120 9.16 15.64 7.34
CA TRP A 120 8.36 15.88 6.14
C TRP A 120 8.35 14.69 5.18
N PHE A 121 9.40 13.89 5.14
CA PHE A 121 9.34 12.59 4.51
C PHE A 121 8.23 11.71 5.12
N LEU A 122 8.16 11.60 6.45
CA LEU A 122 7.10 10.84 7.13
C LEU A 122 5.70 11.38 6.84
N ASN A 123 5.52 12.70 6.80
CA ASN A 123 4.25 13.30 6.40
C ASN A 123 3.89 12.93 4.95
N GLY A 124 4.85 13.01 4.03
CA GLY A 124 4.64 12.58 2.65
C GLY A 124 4.31 11.08 2.52
N VAL A 125 4.95 10.21 3.30
CA VAL A 125 4.62 8.78 3.38
C VAL A 125 3.18 8.58 3.86
N THR A 126 2.77 9.30 4.89
CA THR A 126 1.40 9.23 5.43
C THR A 126 0.38 9.64 4.37
N ASP A 127 0.56 10.79 3.74
CA ASP A 127 -0.31 11.28 2.66
C ASP A 127 -0.40 10.26 1.51
N ALA A 128 0.76 9.73 1.09
CA ALA A 128 0.88 8.76 0.01
C ALA A 128 0.10 7.45 0.30
N LEU A 129 0.23 6.91 1.51
CA LEU A 129 -0.45 5.65 1.89
C LEU A 129 -1.96 5.84 2.05
N LEU A 130 -2.42 6.98 2.56
CA LEU A 130 -3.85 7.30 2.66
C LEU A 130 -4.46 7.41 1.26
N ALA A 131 -3.80 8.12 0.33
CA ALA A 131 -4.23 8.22 -1.07
C ALA A 131 -4.25 6.85 -1.76
N ALA A 132 -3.21 6.03 -1.55
CA ALA A 132 -3.11 4.67 -2.06
C ALA A 132 -4.27 3.79 -1.60
N GLN A 133 -4.63 3.86 -0.32
CA GLN A 133 -5.73 3.05 0.22
C GLN A 133 -7.09 3.47 -0.35
N ASN A 134 -7.36 4.78 -0.51
CA ASN A 134 -8.58 5.24 -1.16
C ASN A 134 -8.68 4.73 -2.61
N LEU A 135 -7.58 4.82 -3.37
CA LEU A 135 -7.49 4.27 -4.72
C LEU A 135 -7.83 2.78 -4.77
N CYS A 136 -7.30 1.99 -3.84
CA CYS A 136 -7.56 0.55 -3.77
C CYS A 136 -9.03 0.25 -3.46
N VAL A 137 -9.64 0.97 -2.53
CA VAL A 137 -11.07 0.80 -2.19
C VAL A 137 -11.95 1.10 -3.40
N GLU A 138 -11.64 2.16 -4.15
CA GLU A 138 -12.39 2.50 -5.36
C GLU A 138 -12.18 1.48 -6.47
N ALA A 139 -10.95 0.99 -6.69
CA ALA A 139 -10.68 -0.09 -7.63
C ALA A 139 -11.53 -1.33 -7.33
N GLU A 140 -11.57 -1.75 -6.06
CA GLU A 140 -12.38 -2.91 -5.64
C GLU A 140 -13.89 -2.64 -5.76
N ALA A 141 -14.34 -1.38 -5.58
CA ALA A 141 -15.74 -1.01 -5.80
C ALA A 141 -16.16 -1.15 -7.27
N HIS A 142 -15.24 -0.95 -8.21
CA HIS A 142 -15.40 -1.22 -9.63
C HIS A 142 -15.16 -2.68 -10.03
N GLY A 143 -14.93 -3.59 -9.07
CA GLY A 143 -14.69 -5.02 -9.32
C GLY A 143 -13.28 -5.33 -9.84
N LEU A 144 -12.35 -4.40 -9.75
CA LEU A 144 -10.95 -4.64 -10.03
C LEU A 144 -10.27 -5.34 -8.84
N GLY A 145 -9.17 -6.04 -9.13
CA GLY A 145 -8.27 -6.58 -8.13
C GLY A 145 -7.05 -5.70 -7.95
N ILE A 146 -6.49 -5.70 -6.74
CA ILE A 146 -5.27 -4.97 -6.41
C ILE A 146 -4.28 -5.86 -5.65
N CYS A 147 -3.00 -5.51 -5.73
CA CYS A 147 -2.00 -6.02 -4.80
C CYS A 147 -0.94 -4.94 -4.53
N TYR A 148 -0.68 -4.69 -3.24
CA TYR A 148 0.46 -3.89 -2.81
C TYR A 148 1.77 -4.69 -2.95
N LEU A 149 2.81 -4.06 -3.49
CA LEU A 149 4.14 -4.65 -3.65
C LEU A 149 5.10 -4.11 -2.58
N GLY A 150 5.32 -4.87 -1.53
CA GLY A 150 6.27 -4.54 -0.46
C GLY A 150 7.72 -4.44 -0.92
N THR A 151 8.03 -4.97 -2.10
CA THR A 151 9.35 -4.92 -2.72
C THR A 151 9.79 -3.51 -3.14
N THR A 152 8.88 -2.54 -3.19
CA THR A 152 9.18 -1.16 -3.59
C THR A 152 10.32 -0.55 -2.78
N ILE A 153 10.32 -0.71 -1.46
CA ILE A 153 11.36 -0.15 -0.60
C ILE A 153 12.71 -0.85 -0.74
N TYR A 154 12.73 -2.09 -1.29
CA TYR A 154 13.95 -2.88 -1.46
C TYR A 154 14.80 -2.36 -2.61
N THR A 155 14.14 -1.85 -3.65
CA THR A 155 14.74 -1.41 -4.92
C THR A 155 14.35 0.03 -5.28
N ALA A 156 14.01 0.83 -4.26
CA ALA A 156 13.46 2.18 -4.44
C ALA A 156 14.38 3.10 -5.27
N GLU A 157 15.71 2.95 -5.18
CA GLU A 157 16.66 3.74 -5.98
C GLU A 157 16.53 3.43 -7.47
N GLU A 158 16.40 2.16 -7.83
CA GLU A 158 16.24 1.76 -9.22
C GLU A 158 14.88 2.16 -9.78
N ILE A 159 13.82 2.04 -8.97
CA ILE A 159 12.48 2.54 -9.33
C ILE A 159 12.53 4.05 -9.58
N ALA A 160 13.20 4.81 -8.69
CA ALA A 160 13.35 6.26 -8.84
C ALA A 160 14.09 6.62 -10.13
N ARG A 161 15.13 5.85 -10.50
CA ARG A 161 15.87 6.02 -11.73
C ARG A 161 15.03 5.71 -12.98
N ILE A 162 14.29 4.61 -12.98
CA ILE A 162 13.44 4.20 -14.12
C ILE A 162 12.31 5.19 -14.35
N LEU A 163 11.74 5.74 -13.28
CA LEU A 163 10.62 6.69 -13.34
C LEU A 163 11.06 8.15 -13.38
N ASP A 164 12.38 8.42 -13.46
CA ASP A 164 12.97 9.77 -13.53
C ASP A 164 12.46 10.69 -12.40
N LEU A 165 12.47 10.17 -11.16
CA LEU A 165 11.97 10.93 -10.02
C LEU A 165 12.95 12.03 -9.60
N PRO A 166 12.48 13.28 -9.45
CA PRO A 166 13.33 14.39 -9.03
C PRO A 166 13.70 14.29 -7.54
N LYS A 167 14.64 15.15 -7.10
CA LYS A 167 14.90 15.34 -5.66
C LYS A 167 13.61 15.70 -4.93
N GLY A 168 13.47 15.23 -3.69
CA GLY A 168 12.27 15.43 -2.89
C GLY A 168 11.12 14.46 -3.22
N VAL A 169 11.33 13.50 -4.14
CA VAL A 169 10.34 12.46 -4.48
C VAL A 169 10.91 11.08 -4.25
N ILE A 170 10.21 10.23 -3.49
CA ILE A 170 10.66 8.87 -3.14
C ILE A 170 9.53 7.85 -3.31
N PRO A 171 9.78 6.68 -3.93
CA PRO A 171 8.82 5.60 -3.98
C PRO A 171 8.55 5.05 -2.58
N VAL A 172 7.27 4.97 -2.19
CA VAL A 172 6.81 4.45 -0.90
C VAL A 172 6.24 3.04 -1.07
N THR A 173 5.37 2.86 -2.04
CA THR A 173 4.76 1.57 -2.38
C THR A 173 4.39 1.53 -3.84
N THR A 174 4.15 0.34 -4.36
CA THR A 174 3.62 0.11 -5.70
C THR A 174 2.38 -0.75 -5.61
N ILE A 175 1.39 -0.45 -6.44
CA ILE A 175 0.13 -1.18 -6.53
C ILE A 175 -0.01 -1.68 -7.96
N VAL A 176 -0.26 -2.98 -8.13
CA VAL A 176 -0.73 -3.55 -9.39
C VAL A 176 -2.25 -3.58 -9.37
N VAL A 177 -2.88 -3.19 -10.48
CA VAL A 177 -4.34 -3.08 -10.60
C VAL A 177 -4.79 -3.67 -11.92
N GLY A 178 -5.90 -4.42 -11.90
CA GLY A 178 -6.48 -4.97 -13.12
C GLY A 178 -7.69 -5.84 -12.85
N HIS A 179 -8.25 -6.42 -13.91
CA HIS A 179 -9.36 -7.38 -13.81
C HIS A 179 -8.83 -8.70 -13.22
N PRO A 180 -9.41 -9.19 -12.09
CA PRO A 180 -8.92 -10.39 -11.43
C PRO A 180 -9.12 -11.63 -12.30
N ASP A 181 -8.11 -12.50 -12.36
CA ASP A 181 -8.15 -13.83 -12.98
C ASP A 181 -8.01 -14.95 -11.93
N GLU A 182 -8.31 -14.63 -10.70
CA GLU A 182 -8.34 -15.55 -9.56
C GLU A 182 -9.31 -15.07 -8.48
N SER A 183 -9.70 -15.97 -7.60
CA SER A 183 -10.49 -15.65 -6.40
C SER A 183 -9.87 -16.39 -5.21
N PRO A 184 -8.76 -15.88 -4.66
CA PRO A 184 -8.10 -16.51 -3.53
C PRO A 184 -8.97 -16.47 -2.28
N GLU A 185 -8.73 -17.39 -1.34
CA GLU A 185 -9.33 -17.34 -0.01
C GLU A 185 -9.00 -16.04 0.72
N LEU A 186 -9.84 -15.65 1.65
CA LEU A 186 -9.54 -14.52 2.53
C LEU A 186 -8.37 -14.88 3.44
N THR A 187 -7.37 -13.99 3.49
CA THR A 187 -6.30 -14.15 4.46
C THR A 187 -6.80 -13.88 5.86
N ASP A 188 -6.32 -14.65 6.82
CA ASP A 188 -6.57 -14.46 8.24
C ASP A 188 -6.16 -13.07 8.75
N ARG A 189 -6.68 -12.71 9.88
CA ARG A 189 -6.29 -11.52 10.65
C ARG A 189 -6.15 -11.93 12.11
N LEU A 190 -5.24 -11.27 12.81
CA LEU A 190 -5.22 -11.38 14.28
C LEU A 190 -6.53 -10.87 14.88
N PRO A 191 -6.94 -11.35 16.05
CA PRO A 191 -8.07 -10.79 16.79
C PRO A 191 -7.94 -9.27 17.00
N LEU A 192 -9.04 -8.57 17.15
CA LEU A 192 -9.02 -7.10 17.28
C LEU A 192 -8.20 -6.61 18.47
N ASP A 193 -8.25 -7.33 19.58
CA ASP A 193 -7.49 -7.04 20.81
C ASP A 193 -5.97 -7.18 20.64
N ALA A 194 -5.51 -7.83 19.59
CA ALA A 194 -4.10 -7.82 19.22
C ALA A 194 -3.62 -6.48 18.64
N VAL A 195 -4.54 -5.63 18.19
CA VAL A 195 -4.19 -4.37 17.48
C VAL A 195 -4.97 -3.16 18.00
N VAL A 196 -5.96 -3.35 18.86
CA VAL A 196 -6.78 -2.29 19.45
C VAL A 196 -6.54 -2.20 20.95
N HIS A 197 -6.04 -1.06 21.40
CA HIS A 197 -5.80 -0.77 22.81
C HIS A 197 -6.71 0.37 23.25
N CYS A 198 -7.40 0.21 24.41
CA CYS A 198 -8.23 1.25 24.99
C CYS A 198 -7.37 2.17 25.86
N GLU A 199 -7.43 3.49 25.63
CA GLU A 199 -6.75 4.56 26.37
C GLU A 199 -5.22 4.47 26.35
N LYS A 200 -4.62 3.30 26.62
CA LYS A 200 -3.17 3.09 26.70
C LYS A 200 -2.77 1.79 26.03
N TYR A 201 -1.52 1.71 25.61
CA TYR A 201 -0.95 0.48 25.07
C TYR A 201 -0.97 -0.61 26.15
N HIS A 202 -1.49 -1.80 25.80
CA HIS A 202 -1.44 -2.99 26.64
C HIS A 202 -0.11 -3.75 26.39
N HIS A 203 0.63 -4.05 27.45
CA HIS A 203 1.83 -4.86 27.40
C HIS A 203 1.45 -6.33 27.56
N TYR A 204 1.64 -7.10 26.49
CA TYR A 204 1.26 -8.51 26.45
C TYR A 204 2.16 -9.37 27.34
N THR A 205 1.56 -10.32 28.05
CA THR A 205 2.24 -11.45 28.67
C THR A 205 2.55 -12.52 27.61
N SER A 206 3.42 -13.49 27.94
CA SER A 206 3.72 -14.62 27.04
C SER A 206 2.47 -15.44 26.72
N SER A 207 1.58 -15.66 27.71
CA SER A 207 0.34 -16.41 27.50
C SER A 207 -0.61 -15.72 26.53
N GLU A 208 -0.76 -14.39 26.65
CA GLU A 208 -1.60 -13.61 25.73
C GLU A 208 -1.03 -13.64 24.30
N ILE A 209 0.29 -13.58 24.12
CA ILE A 209 0.91 -13.75 22.81
C ILE A 209 0.60 -15.14 22.24
N ASP A 210 0.72 -16.19 23.03
CA ASP A 210 0.40 -17.55 22.58
C ASP A 210 -1.08 -17.67 22.15
N GLU A 211 -2.00 -17.07 22.90
CA GLU A 211 -3.43 -17.05 22.56
C GLU A 211 -3.71 -16.30 21.25
N LEU A 212 -3.11 -15.11 21.07
CA LEU A 212 -3.29 -14.27 19.88
C LEU A 212 -2.84 -14.96 18.59
N TRP A 213 -1.82 -15.82 18.65
CA TRP A 213 -1.25 -16.49 17.47
C TRP A 213 -1.72 -17.95 17.30
N ALA A 214 -2.46 -18.52 18.29
CA ALA A 214 -2.82 -19.92 18.34
C ALA A 214 -3.54 -20.41 17.07
N GLU A 215 -4.54 -19.68 16.58
CA GLU A 215 -5.30 -20.04 15.38
C GLU A 215 -4.37 -20.09 14.15
N LYS A 216 -3.54 -19.07 13.99
CA LYS A 216 -2.60 -18.97 12.86
C LYS A 216 -1.54 -20.08 12.92
N GLU A 217 -0.97 -20.36 14.08
CA GLU A 217 0.08 -21.38 14.24
C GLU A 217 -0.46 -22.80 14.06
N THR A 218 -1.73 -23.04 14.37
CA THR A 218 -2.38 -24.35 14.21
C THR A 218 -3.06 -24.56 12.87
N SER A 219 -3.07 -23.54 12.00
CA SER A 219 -3.70 -23.60 10.67
C SER A 219 -3.04 -24.66 9.76
N GLU A 220 -3.83 -25.18 8.82
CA GLU A 220 -3.32 -26.15 7.82
C GLU A 220 -2.24 -25.53 6.92
N GLU A 221 -2.39 -24.24 6.58
CA GLU A 221 -1.38 -23.51 5.82
C GLU A 221 -0.05 -23.44 6.58
N THR A 222 -0.08 -23.12 7.88
CA THR A 222 1.13 -23.09 8.70
C THR A 222 1.77 -24.45 8.79
N ARG A 223 1.01 -25.53 9.01
CA ARG A 223 1.56 -26.90 9.05
C ARG A 223 2.30 -27.24 7.75
N ARG A 224 1.68 -26.98 6.60
CA ARG A 224 2.34 -27.19 5.29
C ARG A 224 3.63 -26.37 5.15
N LEU A 225 3.61 -25.09 5.54
CA LEU A 225 4.80 -24.25 5.51
C LEU A 225 5.93 -24.77 6.40
N LEU A 226 5.63 -25.32 7.56
CA LEU A 226 6.60 -25.90 8.47
C LEU A 226 7.25 -27.14 7.86
N GLU A 227 6.46 -28.03 7.28
CA GLU A 227 6.93 -29.24 6.60
C GLU A 227 7.81 -28.89 5.39
N GLU A 228 7.40 -27.98 4.52
CA GLU A 228 8.13 -27.53 3.34
C GLU A 228 9.50 -26.91 3.69
N ASN A 229 9.59 -26.22 4.83
CA ASN A 229 10.80 -25.49 5.21
C ASN A 229 11.65 -26.22 6.27
N GLY A 230 11.16 -27.31 6.85
CA GLY A 230 11.86 -28.05 7.90
C GLY A 230 12.11 -27.23 9.17
N LEU A 231 11.20 -26.30 9.51
CA LEU A 231 11.31 -25.39 10.66
C LEU A 231 10.26 -25.71 11.72
N PRO A 232 10.57 -25.51 13.02
CA PRO A 232 9.71 -25.94 14.11
C PRO A 232 8.51 -25.06 14.38
N ASN A 233 8.50 -23.80 13.93
CA ASN A 233 7.41 -22.86 14.13
C ASN A 233 7.37 -21.74 13.09
N LEU A 234 6.23 -21.08 12.97
CA LEU A 234 5.98 -20.04 11.97
C LEU A 234 6.89 -18.81 12.16
N ALA A 235 7.20 -18.42 13.39
CA ALA A 235 8.07 -17.29 13.68
C ALA A 235 9.48 -17.49 13.09
N GLN A 236 9.99 -18.73 13.10
CA GLN A 236 11.28 -19.03 12.48
C GLN A 236 11.23 -18.98 10.94
N ILE A 237 10.09 -19.26 10.31
CA ILE A 237 9.94 -19.05 8.86
C ILE A 237 10.07 -17.56 8.53
N PHE A 238 9.44 -16.69 9.32
CA PHE A 238 9.56 -15.23 9.13
C PHE A 238 11.00 -14.74 9.32
N THR A 239 11.70 -15.20 10.36
CA THR A 239 13.01 -14.65 10.73
C THR A 239 14.17 -15.28 9.96
N ARG A 240 14.05 -16.53 9.51
CA ARG A 240 15.15 -17.26 8.86
C ARG A 240 15.02 -17.33 7.34
N ASN A 241 13.79 -17.34 6.80
CA ASN A 241 13.56 -17.54 5.38
C ASN A 241 13.01 -16.28 4.68
N ARG A 242 12.01 -15.59 5.27
CA ARG A 242 11.29 -14.51 4.59
C ARG A 242 11.89 -13.13 4.84
N TYR A 243 12.21 -12.81 6.10
CA TYR A 243 12.68 -11.49 6.53
C TYR A 243 13.93 -11.62 7.40
N ARG A 244 15.00 -12.11 6.79
CA ARG A 244 16.27 -12.35 7.51
C ARG A 244 16.86 -11.03 8.00
N ALA A 245 17.51 -11.07 9.15
CA ALA A 245 18.07 -9.88 9.79
C ALA A 245 19.07 -9.13 8.87
N GLU A 246 19.91 -9.86 8.16
CA GLU A 246 20.90 -9.32 7.23
C GLU A 246 20.24 -8.59 6.05
N ASP A 247 19.16 -9.15 5.47
CA ASP A 247 18.40 -8.53 4.37
C ASP A 247 17.71 -7.27 4.87
N ASN A 248 17.03 -7.34 6.03
CA ASN A 248 16.35 -6.18 6.63
C ASN A 248 17.33 -5.03 6.88
N LEU A 249 18.53 -5.31 7.40
CA LEU A 249 19.56 -4.29 7.63
C LEU A 249 20.10 -3.71 6.32
N ALA A 250 20.29 -4.55 5.30
CA ALA A 250 20.75 -4.09 3.98
C ALA A 250 19.71 -3.18 3.31
N ILE A 251 18.44 -3.61 3.30
CA ILE A 251 17.31 -2.82 2.77
C ILE A 251 17.22 -1.48 3.49
N SER A 252 17.28 -1.48 4.81
CA SER A 252 17.22 -0.27 5.62
C SER A 252 18.35 0.70 5.24
N ARG A 253 19.60 0.22 5.18
CA ARG A 253 20.75 1.06 4.79
C ARG A 253 20.58 1.65 3.38
N ASN A 254 20.14 0.85 2.42
CA ASN A 254 19.95 1.31 1.04
C ASN A 254 18.85 2.37 0.95
N TYR A 255 17.74 2.17 1.65
CA TYR A 255 16.65 3.12 1.66
C TYR A 255 17.05 4.44 2.36
N PHE A 256 17.80 4.37 3.46
CA PHE A 256 18.38 5.55 4.11
C PHE A 256 19.35 6.29 3.19
N ALA A 257 20.17 5.58 2.43
CA ALA A 257 21.08 6.21 1.45
C ALA A 257 20.29 6.95 0.36
N LEU A 258 19.20 6.36 -0.12
CA LEU A 258 18.31 7.02 -1.07
C LEU A 258 17.63 8.26 -0.46
N LEU A 259 17.11 8.19 0.77
CA LEU A 259 16.53 9.33 1.47
C LEU A 259 17.51 10.49 1.52
N LYS A 260 18.78 10.21 1.88
CA LYS A 260 19.84 11.21 1.90
C LYS A 260 20.13 11.78 0.51
N LYS A 261 20.22 10.93 -0.51
CA LYS A 261 20.43 11.34 -1.92
C LYS A 261 19.30 12.22 -2.43
N GLN A 262 18.07 11.95 -2.01
CA GLN A 262 16.87 12.72 -2.34
C GLN A 262 16.67 13.98 -1.49
N GLY A 263 17.55 14.24 -0.52
CA GLY A 263 17.59 15.48 0.25
C GLY A 263 16.77 15.47 1.55
N PHE A 264 16.27 14.33 2.02
CA PHE A 264 15.43 14.28 3.23
C PHE A 264 16.18 14.27 4.58
N PHE A 265 17.45 14.63 4.60
CA PHE A 265 18.28 14.72 5.81
C PHE A 265 19.02 16.05 5.93
N ASN A 266 18.46 17.12 5.38
CA ASN A 266 18.91 18.48 5.71
C ASN A 266 18.34 18.83 7.09
N ASN A 267 19.17 18.69 8.13
CA ASN A 267 18.86 19.00 9.53
C ASN A 267 19.62 20.25 9.95
#